data_b9e60fffe8a68197ac3eb88b50a31a42
#
_entry.id   b9e60fffe8a68197ac3eb88b50a31a42
#
_cell.length_a   1.000
_cell.length_b   1.000
_cell.length_c   1.000
_cell.angle_alpha   90.00
_cell.angle_beta   90.00
_cell.angle_gamma   90.00
#
_symmetry.space_group_name_H-M   'P 1'
#
loop_
_entity.id
_entity.type
_entity.pdbx_description
1 polymer ?
#
loop_
_entity_poly.entity_id
_entity_poly.type
_entity_poly.pdbx_seq_one_letter_code
_entity_poly.pdbx_strand_id
1 'polypeptide(L)'
;MLIVLKLLGSIALLIYGMKVMSEALQKMAGPQLRHLLGAMTTNRVSGVATGALVTVAVQSSAATTVMTVSFVNAALLTLSQAISVIMGANIGTTMSAWIMSAGFSFNIANVVWPVFLIGIILIQTGKYRYIGDFLFGLSFLLFALGMLKATGVEMDLASKPGVVAFFSSFKTNYGTILLFLLIGTILTAIVQSSAALMAITMVLCATGAITIFQGIALVMGENIGTTVTANLAALSANTQARRTAMAHLLFNVFGVIWVLIFFFPFVRMVCGVVGLDPAATEQDPTKLSFALATFHTFFNVINTLVLIWFIPQIEKLVCFIIKPKKADEDDEFSLKFIRGGIMKTPELSVLQAQKEIVAFGERMQRLFGLVTDLYHIQDDKEFDKLFERIQKGEDISDQMENEIGKYLGDVGTAHLSDDTKQTIRLMMREIGELESIGDSCFNLARIMRRKRSHKVWFKDNLNDGILKMYATVDEALSQMNRVLGGHRADFTVDTSFEIEHRINALRDSLKDQNVASLDNKEYSYELGTVLSDLIAECEKTGDYVMNVVEARLGLS
;
A
#
# COMPACT_ATOMS: atom_id res chain seq x y z
N MET A 1 26.64 1.49 34.91
CA MET A 1 25.46 2.27 34.53
C MET A 1 25.77 3.26 33.40
N LEU A 2 26.78 4.13 33.49
CA LEU A 2 27.11 5.14 32.46
C LEU A 2 27.40 4.52 31.07
N ILE A 3 28.15 3.42 31.00
CA ILE A 3 28.50 2.73 29.75
C ILE A 3 27.23 2.21 29.03
N VAL A 4 26.29 1.66 29.81
CA VAL A 4 25.01 1.19 29.26
C VAL A 4 24.19 2.36 28.70
N LEU A 5 24.17 3.50 29.40
CA LEU A 5 23.50 4.72 28.90
C LEU A 5 24.19 5.26 27.64
N LYS A 6 25.54 5.23 27.57
CA LYS A 6 26.26 5.59 26.33
C LYS A 6 25.89 4.66 25.17
N LEU A 7 25.80 3.35 25.41
CA LEU A 7 25.40 2.37 24.41
C LEU A 7 23.98 2.64 23.88
N LEU A 8 23.01 2.74 24.80
CA LEU A 8 21.62 3.01 24.45
C LEU A 8 21.45 4.37 23.76
N GLY A 9 22.15 5.41 24.24
CA GLY A 9 22.15 6.73 23.61
C GLY A 9 22.75 6.71 22.19
N SER A 10 23.83 5.96 21.97
CA SER A 10 24.41 5.80 20.64
C SER A 10 23.47 5.06 19.68
N ILE A 11 22.78 4.01 20.14
CA ILE A 11 21.76 3.30 19.37
C ILE A 11 20.59 4.25 19.04
N ALA A 12 20.10 5.01 20.00
CA ALA A 12 19.03 5.97 19.79
C ALA A 12 19.42 7.03 18.76
N LEU A 13 20.65 7.56 18.83
CA LEU A 13 21.17 8.52 17.86
C LEU A 13 21.35 7.92 16.47
N LEU A 14 21.78 6.65 16.37
CA LEU A 14 21.86 5.90 15.13
C LEU A 14 20.49 5.80 14.46
N ILE A 15 19.48 5.35 15.20
CA ILE A 15 18.11 5.20 14.71
C ILE A 15 17.56 6.56 14.27
N TYR A 16 17.81 7.62 15.03
CA TYR A 16 17.38 8.96 14.70
C TYR A 16 18.07 9.48 13.42
N GLY A 17 19.38 9.32 13.30
CA GLY A 17 20.15 9.69 12.10
C GLY A 17 19.64 8.98 10.85
N MET A 18 19.40 7.67 10.93
CA MET A 18 18.80 6.91 9.83
C MET A 18 17.40 7.41 9.48
N LYS A 19 16.58 7.74 10.48
CA LYS A 19 15.23 8.29 10.26
C LYS A 19 15.29 9.61 9.51
N VAL A 20 16.10 10.57 9.96
CA VAL A 20 16.25 11.88 9.33
C VAL A 20 16.76 11.74 7.89
N MET A 21 17.78 10.90 7.67
CA MET A 21 18.34 10.60 6.34
C MET A 21 17.28 10.00 5.41
N SER A 22 16.51 9.00 5.89
CA SER A 22 15.43 8.35 5.15
C SER A 22 14.31 9.32 4.79
N GLU A 23 13.83 10.14 5.73
CA GLU A 23 12.79 11.14 5.49
C GLU A 23 13.22 12.21 4.47
N ALA A 24 14.49 12.65 4.55
CA ALA A 24 15.05 13.59 3.59
C ALA A 24 15.07 13.01 2.17
N LEU A 25 15.55 11.78 2.00
CA LEU A 25 15.55 11.08 0.72
C LEU A 25 14.14 10.86 0.18
N GLN A 26 13.18 10.48 1.03
CA GLN A 26 11.78 10.33 0.65
C GLN A 26 11.18 11.65 0.13
N LYS A 27 11.47 12.77 0.80
CA LYS A 27 11.00 14.09 0.37
C LYS A 27 11.65 14.55 -0.94
N MET A 28 12.92 14.21 -1.17
CA MET A 28 13.62 14.48 -2.43
C MET A 28 13.07 13.67 -3.60
N ALA A 29 12.74 12.40 -3.37
CA ALA A 29 12.33 11.44 -4.39
C ALA A 29 10.80 11.34 -4.58
N GLY A 30 9.99 11.99 -3.77
CA GLY A 30 8.55 11.77 -3.60
C GLY A 30 7.71 11.64 -4.88
N PRO A 31 7.70 12.61 -5.82
CA PRO A 31 6.89 12.47 -7.05
C PRO A 31 7.45 11.42 -8.02
N GLN A 32 8.78 11.28 -8.08
CA GLN A 32 9.47 10.36 -9.01
C GLN A 32 9.35 8.90 -8.56
N LEU A 33 9.27 8.63 -7.25
CA LEU A 33 9.06 7.28 -6.70
C LEU A 33 7.77 6.63 -7.18
N ARG A 34 6.71 7.43 -7.37
CA ARG A 34 5.42 6.95 -7.92
C ARG A 34 5.53 6.52 -9.38
N HIS A 35 6.16 7.36 -10.19
CA HIS A 35 6.41 7.06 -11.60
C HIS A 35 7.27 5.80 -11.76
N LEU A 36 8.28 5.64 -10.89
CA LEU A 36 9.16 4.46 -10.89
C LEU A 36 8.39 3.18 -10.56
N LEU A 37 7.55 3.18 -9.52
CA LEU A 37 6.81 1.97 -9.12
C LEU A 37 5.71 1.59 -10.11
N GLY A 38 5.00 2.56 -10.69
CA GLY A 38 3.90 2.30 -11.64
C GLY A 38 4.38 1.99 -13.07
N ALA A 39 5.39 2.71 -13.56
CA ALA A 39 5.84 2.63 -14.96
C ALA A 39 6.92 1.56 -15.21
N MET A 40 7.72 1.18 -14.21
CA MET A 40 8.91 0.34 -14.39
C MET A 40 8.73 -1.13 -13.94
N THR A 41 7.53 -1.57 -13.61
CA THR A 41 7.26 -2.96 -13.19
C THR A 41 6.73 -3.85 -14.32
N THR A 42 7.06 -3.52 -15.56
CA THR A 42 6.56 -4.23 -16.76
C THR A 42 7.04 -5.69 -16.87
N ASN A 43 8.19 -6.01 -16.29
CA ASN A 43 8.74 -7.36 -16.23
C ASN A 43 9.43 -7.62 -14.89
N ARG A 44 9.80 -8.89 -14.64
CA ARG A 44 10.38 -9.33 -13.35
C ARG A 44 11.70 -8.62 -13.04
N VAL A 45 12.56 -8.43 -14.03
CA VAL A 45 13.88 -7.80 -13.86
C VAL A 45 13.72 -6.31 -13.56
N SER A 46 12.86 -5.62 -14.30
CA SER A 46 12.57 -4.21 -14.04
C SER A 46 11.91 -4.02 -12.67
N GLY A 47 11.03 -4.95 -12.24
CA GLY A 47 10.46 -4.95 -10.90
C GLY A 47 11.52 -5.06 -9.79
N VAL A 48 12.48 -5.98 -9.95
CA VAL A 48 13.62 -6.11 -9.02
C VAL A 48 14.47 -4.85 -9.01
N ALA A 49 14.83 -4.30 -10.18
CA ALA A 49 15.60 -3.07 -10.27
C ALA A 49 14.87 -1.89 -9.60
N THR A 50 13.58 -1.75 -9.85
CA THR A 50 12.72 -0.71 -9.23
C THR A 50 12.69 -0.87 -7.70
N GLY A 51 12.47 -2.08 -7.19
CA GLY A 51 12.47 -2.35 -5.77
C GLY A 51 13.80 -2.01 -5.10
N ALA A 52 14.92 -2.36 -5.74
CA ALA A 52 16.26 -2.04 -5.26
C ALA A 52 16.50 -0.52 -5.24
N LEU A 53 16.21 0.18 -6.34
CA LEU A 53 16.38 1.63 -6.43
C LEU A 53 15.52 2.39 -5.42
N VAL A 54 14.24 2.01 -5.30
CA VAL A 54 13.32 2.63 -4.32
C VAL A 54 13.84 2.42 -2.90
N THR A 55 14.29 1.21 -2.56
CA THR A 55 14.79 0.91 -1.21
C THR A 55 16.10 1.64 -0.92
N VAL A 56 17.00 1.74 -1.89
CA VAL A 56 18.21 2.57 -1.74
C VAL A 56 17.85 4.04 -1.53
N ALA A 57 16.89 4.57 -2.29
CA ALA A 57 16.42 5.95 -2.15
C ALA A 57 15.70 6.20 -0.82
N VAL A 58 14.89 5.25 -0.37
CA VAL A 58 14.12 5.35 0.90
C VAL A 58 14.94 4.94 2.12
N GLN A 59 16.05 4.20 1.92
CA GLN A 59 16.86 3.57 3.00
C GLN A 59 16.04 2.73 3.98
N SER A 60 14.92 2.15 3.51
CA SER A 60 14.04 1.34 4.33
C SER A 60 13.30 0.30 3.49
N SER A 61 13.69 -0.97 3.58
CA SER A 61 12.96 -2.07 2.95
C SER A 61 11.57 -2.29 3.57
N ALA A 62 11.43 -2.05 4.87
CA ALA A 62 10.13 -2.12 5.52
C ALA A 62 9.14 -1.11 4.90
N ALA A 63 9.57 0.15 4.71
CA ALA A 63 8.76 1.17 4.05
C ALA A 63 8.43 0.80 2.60
N THR A 64 9.42 0.34 1.82
CA THR A 64 9.21 -0.10 0.43
C THR A 64 8.25 -1.29 0.35
N THR A 65 8.38 -2.26 1.25
CA THR A 65 7.50 -3.44 1.26
C THR A 65 6.08 -3.08 1.68
N VAL A 66 5.89 -2.26 2.73
CA VAL A 66 4.56 -1.78 3.14
C VAL A 66 3.92 -0.97 2.02
N MET A 67 4.68 -0.11 1.33
CA MET A 67 4.21 0.61 0.15
C MET A 67 3.78 -0.37 -0.96
N THR A 68 4.58 -1.38 -1.27
CA THR A 68 4.26 -2.41 -2.26
C THR A 68 2.99 -3.18 -1.91
N VAL A 69 2.85 -3.61 -0.63
CA VAL A 69 1.63 -4.24 -0.10
C VAL A 69 0.41 -3.34 -0.29
N SER A 70 0.57 -2.05 -0.05
CA SER A 70 -0.50 -1.07 -0.22
C SER A 70 -0.86 -0.83 -1.68
N PHE A 71 0.11 -0.83 -2.61
CA PHE A 71 -0.16 -0.78 -4.05
C PHE A 71 -0.92 -2.02 -4.54
N VAL A 72 -0.59 -3.21 -4.01
CA VAL A 72 -1.37 -4.41 -4.31
C VAL A 72 -2.77 -4.32 -3.72
N ASN A 73 -2.91 -3.80 -2.50
CA ASN A 73 -4.21 -3.56 -1.88
C ASN A 73 -5.08 -2.60 -2.70
N ALA A 74 -4.46 -1.58 -3.30
CA ALA A 74 -5.09 -0.62 -4.21
C ALA A 74 -5.22 -1.13 -5.66
N ALA A 75 -4.92 -2.41 -5.94
CA ALA A 75 -4.90 -3.00 -7.29
C ALA A 75 -4.05 -2.21 -8.32
N LEU A 76 -3.03 -1.48 -7.85
CA LEU A 76 -2.06 -0.76 -8.69
C LEU A 76 -0.92 -1.66 -9.15
N LEU A 77 -0.64 -2.73 -8.42
CA LEU A 77 0.33 -3.76 -8.75
C LEU A 77 -0.32 -5.14 -8.68
N THR A 78 0.05 -6.00 -9.62
CA THR A 78 -0.28 -7.42 -9.52
C THR A 78 0.59 -8.10 -8.47
N LEU A 79 0.16 -9.26 -7.96
CA LEU A 79 0.93 -10.05 -6.99
C LEU A 79 2.33 -10.41 -7.55
N SER A 80 2.43 -10.80 -8.82
CA SER A 80 3.69 -11.13 -9.48
C SER A 80 4.67 -9.95 -9.56
N GLN A 81 4.15 -8.76 -9.91
CA GLN A 81 4.94 -7.51 -9.91
C GLN A 81 5.44 -7.18 -8.50
N ALA A 82 4.56 -7.26 -7.50
CA ALA A 82 4.90 -6.98 -6.12
C ALA A 82 5.97 -7.91 -5.57
N ILE A 83 5.91 -9.22 -5.89
CA ILE A 83 6.94 -10.18 -5.50
C ILE A 83 8.31 -9.75 -6.06
N SER A 84 8.37 -9.34 -7.33
CA SER A 84 9.63 -8.88 -7.94
C SER A 84 10.17 -7.60 -7.29
N VAL A 85 9.30 -6.63 -6.97
CA VAL A 85 9.68 -5.40 -6.24
C VAL A 85 10.23 -5.73 -4.86
N ILE A 86 9.61 -6.66 -4.12
CA ILE A 86 10.06 -7.08 -2.80
C ILE A 86 11.43 -7.76 -2.86
N MET A 87 11.67 -8.62 -3.86
CA MET A 87 13.00 -9.20 -4.10
C MET A 87 14.06 -8.11 -4.29
N GLY A 88 13.75 -7.08 -5.08
CA GLY A 88 14.60 -5.92 -5.26
C GLY A 88 14.82 -5.13 -3.97
N ALA A 89 13.76 -4.93 -3.19
CA ALA A 89 13.84 -4.22 -1.91
C ALA A 89 14.83 -4.87 -0.94
N ASN A 90 14.88 -6.20 -0.91
CA ASN A 90 15.87 -6.91 -0.10
C ASN A 90 17.32 -6.66 -0.56
N ILE A 91 17.56 -6.57 -1.89
CA ILE A 91 18.88 -6.17 -2.41
C ILE A 91 19.19 -4.72 -1.99
N GLY A 92 18.25 -3.80 -2.14
CA GLY A 92 18.43 -2.37 -1.79
C GLY A 92 18.79 -2.14 -0.33
N THR A 93 18.28 -2.99 0.59
CA THR A 93 18.59 -2.93 2.03
C THR A 93 20.07 -3.10 2.31
N THR A 94 20.79 -3.85 1.47
CA THR A 94 22.22 -4.11 1.67
C THR A 94 23.08 -2.84 1.59
N MET A 95 22.58 -1.80 0.92
CA MET A 95 23.29 -0.50 0.84
C MET A 95 23.50 0.15 2.20
N SER A 96 22.54 0.02 3.12
CA SER A 96 22.70 0.51 4.50
C SER A 96 23.86 -0.18 5.22
N ALA A 97 24.06 -1.50 5.01
CA ALA A 97 25.19 -2.24 5.58
C ALA A 97 26.54 -1.74 5.02
N TRP A 98 26.61 -1.40 3.72
CA TRP A 98 27.80 -0.82 3.11
C TRP A 98 28.12 0.57 3.64
N ILE A 99 27.11 1.44 3.80
CA ILE A 99 27.28 2.77 4.40
C ILE A 99 27.85 2.64 5.83
N MET A 100 27.32 1.72 6.62
CA MET A 100 27.79 1.47 7.99
C MET A 100 29.20 0.89 8.00
N SER A 101 29.50 -0.08 7.13
CA SER A 101 30.83 -0.69 7.01
C SER A 101 31.88 0.34 6.59
N ALA A 102 31.55 1.22 5.63
CA ALA A 102 32.40 2.34 5.26
C ALA A 102 32.65 3.28 6.45
N GLY A 103 31.60 3.56 7.27
CA GLY A 103 31.74 4.34 8.50
C GLY A 103 32.71 3.74 9.52
N PHE A 104 32.85 2.41 9.57
CA PHE A 104 33.87 1.76 10.39
C PHE A 104 35.31 1.95 9.90
N SER A 105 35.49 2.21 8.59
CA SER A 105 36.79 2.32 7.94
C SER A 105 37.39 3.72 8.00
N PHE A 106 36.55 4.75 8.06
CA PHE A 106 36.99 6.14 8.05
C PHE A 106 37.23 6.66 9.46
N ASN A 107 38.18 7.62 9.59
CA ASN A 107 38.26 8.43 10.80
C ASN A 107 37.05 9.37 10.84
N ILE A 108 36.03 8.94 11.56
CA ILE A 108 34.68 9.55 11.59
C ILE A 108 34.78 11.04 11.93
N ALA A 109 35.67 11.43 12.86
CA ALA A 109 35.81 12.82 13.29
C ALA A 109 36.15 13.77 12.12
N ASN A 110 36.97 13.33 11.18
CA ASN A 110 37.38 14.16 10.05
C ASN A 110 36.28 14.37 9.00
N VAL A 111 35.31 13.49 8.94
CA VAL A 111 34.23 13.52 7.94
C VAL A 111 32.95 14.15 8.51
N VAL A 112 32.61 13.82 9.76
CA VAL A 112 31.33 14.21 10.35
C VAL A 112 31.20 15.73 10.52
N TRP A 113 32.25 16.40 11.01
CA TRP A 113 32.16 17.84 11.27
C TRP A 113 31.98 18.70 10.03
N PRO A 114 32.73 18.50 8.93
CA PRO A 114 32.45 19.21 7.66
C PRO A 114 31.07 18.93 7.11
N VAL A 115 30.58 17.67 7.21
CA VAL A 115 29.26 17.29 6.69
C VAL A 115 28.15 17.91 7.52
N PHE A 116 28.28 18.00 8.85
CA PHE A 116 27.36 18.75 9.72
C PHE A 116 27.28 20.22 9.31
N LEU A 117 28.45 20.87 9.11
CA LEU A 117 28.52 22.28 8.75
C LEU A 117 27.85 22.54 7.39
N ILE A 118 28.15 21.73 6.39
CA ILE A 118 27.52 21.82 5.06
C ILE A 118 26.01 21.57 5.18
N GLY A 119 25.63 20.55 5.94
CA GLY A 119 24.22 20.20 6.16
C GLY A 119 23.40 21.36 6.72
N ILE A 120 23.88 22.00 7.80
CA ILE A 120 23.13 23.12 8.41
C ILE A 120 23.07 24.34 7.49
N ILE A 121 24.13 24.64 6.72
CA ILE A 121 24.13 25.73 5.74
C ILE A 121 23.06 25.47 4.66
N LEU A 122 22.99 24.25 4.14
CA LEU A 122 22.00 23.89 3.12
C LEU A 122 20.57 23.91 3.65
N ILE A 123 20.34 23.51 4.90
CA ILE A 123 19.03 23.62 5.56
C ILE A 123 18.56 25.08 5.58
N GLN A 124 19.45 26.01 5.91
CA GLN A 124 19.12 27.46 6.01
C GLN A 124 18.86 28.11 4.64
N THR A 125 19.41 27.56 3.55
CA THR A 125 19.20 28.15 2.21
C THR A 125 17.79 27.93 1.65
N GLY A 126 16.98 27.09 2.27
CA GLY A 126 15.61 26.76 1.83
C GLY A 126 15.55 25.93 0.55
N LYS A 127 16.25 26.34 -0.52
CA LYS A 127 16.26 25.66 -1.84
C LYS A 127 16.82 24.22 -1.78
N TYR A 128 17.83 23.98 -0.94
CA TYR A 128 18.52 22.70 -0.82
C TYR A 128 18.26 22.03 0.54
N ARG A 129 17.18 22.42 1.19
CA ARG A 129 16.85 21.98 2.56
C ARG A 129 16.90 20.45 2.71
N TYR A 130 16.29 19.70 1.80
CA TYR A 130 16.27 18.25 1.91
C TYR A 130 17.64 17.59 1.72
N ILE A 131 18.51 18.17 0.90
CA ILE A 131 19.91 17.73 0.79
C ILE A 131 20.64 18.01 2.11
N GLY A 132 20.38 19.16 2.72
CA GLY A 132 20.89 19.50 4.05
C GLY A 132 20.42 18.53 5.13
N ASP A 133 19.13 18.22 5.17
CA ASP A 133 18.53 17.23 6.09
C ASP A 133 19.15 15.83 5.90
N PHE A 134 19.40 15.41 4.65
CA PHE A 134 20.09 14.15 4.33
C PHE A 134 21.51 14.12 4.90
N LEU A 135 22.31 15.16 4.63
CA LEU A 135 23.68 15.26 5.12
C LEU A 135 23.72 15.32 6.65
N PHE A 136 22.76 15.99 7.27
CA PHE A 136 22.64 16.08 8.71
C PHE A 136 22.30 14.69 9.34
N GLY A 137 21.35 13.96 8.75
CA GLY A 137 21.02 12.60 9.13
C GLY A 137 22.19 11.62 8.96
N LEU A 138 22.91 11.71 7.84
CA LEU A 138 24.15 10.94 7.58
C LEU A 138 25.21 11.25 8.63
N SER A 139 25.39 12.51 9.02
CA SER A 139 26.33 12.90 10.06
C SER A 139 25.98 12.31 11.40
N PHE A 140 24.70 12.32 11.82
CA PHE A 140 24.26 11.66 13.03
C PHE A 140 24.50 10.16 13.01
N LEU A 141 24.22 9.50 11.87
CA LEU A 141 24.49 8.07 11.70
C LEU A 141 25.96 7.76 11.88
N LEU A 142 26.86 8.47 11.19
CA LEU A 142 28.30 8.26 11.28
C LEU A 142 28.83 8.58 12.69
N PHE A 143 28.36 9.65 13.32
CA PHE A 143 28.73 10.02 14.68
C PHE A 143 28.28 8.95 15.69
N ALA A 144 27.06 8.43 15.56
CA ALA A 144 26.55 7.35 16.39
C ALA A 144 27.34 6.06 16.23
N LEU A 145 27.75 5.70 15.01
CA LEU A 145 28.64 4.55 14.75
C LEU A 145 29.98 4.72 15.45
N GLY A 146 30.56 5.93 15.42
CA GLY A 146 31.78 6.23 16.15
C GLY A 146 31.64 6.08 17.65
N MET A 147 30.53 6.59 18.20
CA MET A 147 30.22 6.43 19.64
C MET A 147 29.98 4.96 20.01
N LEU A 148 29.27 4.22 19.18
CA LEU A 148 29.05 2.78 19.39
C LEU A 148 30.36 2.01 19.40
N LYS A 149 31.26 2.27 18.44
CA LYS A 149 32.59 1.66 18.38
C LYS A 149 33.41 2.01 19.62
N ALA A 150 33.48 3.29 20.01
CA ALA A 150 34.21 3.76 21.19
C ALA A 150 33.63 3.13 22.47
N THR A 151 32.31 3.10 22.62
CA THR A 151 31.64 2.48 23.79
C THR A 151 31.87 0.97 23.81
N GLY A 152 31.87 0.29 22.68
CA GLY A 152 32.17 -1.14 22.57
C GLY A 152 33.60 -1.46 23.05
N VAL A 153 34.59 -0.64 22.66
CA VAL A 153 35.96 -0.75 23.14
C VAL A 153 36.05 -0.44 24.65
N GLU A 154 35.35 0.62 25.13
CA GLU A 154 35.31 0.98 26.57
C GLU A 154 34.67 -0.12 27.44
N MET A 155 33.71 -0.86 26.87
CA MET A 155 33.07 -2.01 27.53
C MET A 155 34.06 -3.14 27.79
N ASP A 156 35.08 -3.27 26.97
CA ASP A 156 36.12 -4.30 27.04
C ASP A 156 35.55 -5.70 27.32
N LEU A 157 34.56 -6.08 26.53
CA LEU A 157 33.80 -7.32 26.72
C LEU A 157 34.68 -8.55 26.58
N ALA A 158 35.73 -8.47 25.75
CA ALA A 158 36.67 -9.56 25.50
C ALA A 158 37.58 -9.85 26.71
N SER A 159 37.78 -8.91 27.64
CA SER A 159 38.58 -9.12 28.86
C SER A 159 37.76 -9.56 30.07
N LYS A 160 36.41 -9.49 30.01
CA LYS A 160 35.53 -9.84 31.12
C LYS A 160 35.32 -11.36 31.21
N PRO A 161 35.82 -12.06 32.27
CA PRO A 161 35.74 -13.51 32.33
C PRO A 161 34.34 -14.10 32.21
N GLY A 162 33.31 -13.43 32.78
CA GLY A 162 31.93 -13.87 32.70
C GLY A 162 31.33 -13.75 31.27
N VAL A 163 31.69 -12.70 30.53
CA VAL A 163 31.25 -12.49 29.14
C VAL A 163 31.95 -13.47 28.21
N VAL A 164 33.27 -13.63 28.38
CA VAL A 164 34.07 -14.60 27.62
C VAL A 164 33.57 -16.02 27.89
N ALA A 165 33.34 -16.40 29.14
CA ALA A 165 32.80 -17.72 29.49
C ALA A 165 31.42 -17.94 28.92
N PHE A 166 30.55 -16.91 28.89
CA PHE A 166 29.23 -16.99 28.30
C PHE A 166 29.31 -17.22 26.79
N PHE A 167 30.03 -16.38 26.05
CA PHE A 167 30.11 -16.51 24.59
C PHE A 167 30.98 -17.69 24.14
N SER A 168 32.03 -18.07 24.89
CA SER A 168 32.82 -19.27 24.58
C SER A 168 32.09 -20.57 24.87
N SER A 169 31.02 -20.55 25.67
CA SER A 169 30.13 -21.71 25.84
C SER A 169 29.40 -22.09 24.57
N PHE A 170 29.23 -21.12 23.64
CA PHE A 170 28.61 -21.34 22.33
C PHE A 170 29.64 -21.82 21.32
N LYS A 171 29.84 -23.13 21.25
CA LYS A 171 30.68 -23.74 20.20
C LYS A 171 30.15 -23.39 18.80
N THR A 172 31.04 -23.24 17.82
CA THR A 172 30.67 -23.00 16.43
C THR A 172 30.05 -24.26 15.82
N ASN A 173 28.77 -24.48 16.08
CA ASN A 173 27.96 -25.59 15.57
C ASN A 173 26.59 -25.11 15.10
N TYR A 174 25.83 -25.96 14.41
CA TYR A 174 24.49 -25.60 13.89
C TYR A 174 23.50 -25.18 15.00
N GLY A 175 23.59 -25.76 16.21
CA GLY A 175 22.74 -25.36 17.33
C GLY A 175 22.94 -23.90 17.72
N THR A 176 24.20 -23.46 17.81
CA THR A 176 24.54 -22.05 18.05
C THR A 176 24.11 -21.15 16.90
N ILE A 177 24.31 -21.58 15.66
CA ILE A 177 23.87 -20.82 14.48
C ILE A 177 22.35 -20.61 14.48
N LEU A 178 21.57 -21.66 14.76
CA LEU A 178 20.11 -21.56 14.88
C LEU A 178 19.67 -20.68 16.03
N LEU A 179 20.36 -20.73 17.17
CA LEU A 179 20.06 -19.85 18.32
C LEU A 179 20.28 -18.37 17.96
N PHE A 180 21.43 -18.02 17.36
CA PHE A 180 21.72 -16.64 16.98
C PHE A 180 20.81 -16.15 15.85
N LEU A 181 20.44 -17.01 14.92
CA LEU A 181 19.42 -16.74 13.90
C LEU A 181 18.07 -16.40 14.55
N LEU A 182 17.63 -17.20 15.53
CA LEU A 182 16.38 -16.94 16.25
C LEU A 182 16.46 -15.63 17.04
N ILE A 183 17.56 -15.35 17.71
CA ILE A 183 17.79 -14.07 18.42
C ILE A 183 17.69 -12.90 17.43
N GLY A 184 18.38 -12.96 16.28
CA GLY A 184 18.31 -11.94 15.24
C GLY A 184 16.88 -11.73 14.72
N THR A 185 16.13 -12.82 14.51
CA THR A 185 14.73 -12.75 14.08
C THR A 185 13.86 -12.03 15.10
N ILE A 186 13.93 -12.43 16.36
CA ILE A 186 13.12 -11.84 17.44
C ILE A 186 13.49 -10.37 17.68
N LEU A 187 14.78 -10.06 17.76
CA LEU A 187 15.23 -8.69 17.98
C LEU A 187 14.81 -7.76 16.85
N THR A 188 14.95 -8.20 15.58
CA THR A 188 14.51 -7.39 14.44
C THR A 188 12.99 -7.21 14.41
N ALA A 189 12.22 -8.24 14.75
CA ALA A 189 10.77 -8.15 14.84
C ALA A 189 10.30 -7.14 15.91
N ILE A 190 11.03 -7.06 17.06
CA ILE A 190 10.73 -6.12 18.15
C ILE A 190 11.19 -4.71 17.79
N VAL A 191 12.44 -4.54 17.33
CA VAL A 191 13.04 -3.23 17.04
C VAL A 191 12.50 -2.64 15.74
N GLN A 192 12.02 -3.49 14.83
CA GLN A 192 11.51 -3.13 13.49
C GLN A 192 12.53 -2.35 12.64
N SER A 193 13.82 -2.56 12.89
CA SER A 193 14.93 -1.93 12.18
C SER A 193 16.09 -2.90 12.03
N SER A 194 16.19 -3.52 10.85
CA SER A 194 17.32 -4.39 10.51
C SER A 194 18.64 -3.62 10.45
N ALA A 195 18.62 -2.36 9.98
CA ALA A 195 19.83 -1.54 9.95
C ALA A 195 20.38 -1.23 11.34
N ALA A 196 19.51 -0.98 12.34
CA ALA A 196 19.96 -0.79 13.71
C ALA A 196 20.60 -2.07 14.29
N LEU A 197 19.98 -3.23 14.03
CA LEU A 197 20.53 -4.50 14.51
C LEU A 197 21.83 -4.88 13.77
N MET A 198 21.91 -4.61 12.47
CA MET A 198 23.14 -4.77 11.69
C MET A 198 24.31 -3.96 12.29
N ALA A 199 24.06 -2.68 12.68
CA ALA A 199 25.08 -1.86 13.31
C ALA A 199 25.54 -2.45 14.67
N ILE A 200 24.62 -2.95 15.49
CA ILE A 200 24.92 -3.64 16.76
C ILE A 200 25.73 -4.91 16.48
N THR A 201 25.32 -5.71 15.50
CA THR A 201 26.01 -6.94 15.09
C THR A 201 27.44 -6.63 14.64
N MET A 202 27.64 -5.56 13.84
CA MET A 202 28.98 -5.11 13.41
C MET A 202 29.86 -4.72 14.61
N VAL A 203 29.30 -3.99 15.61
CA VAL A 203 30.05 -3.62 16.82
C VAL A 203 30.39 -4.84 17.66
N LEU A 204 29.45 -5.76 17.86
CA LEU A 204 29.71 -6.99 18.65
C LEU A 204 30.79 -7.88 17.99
N CYS A 205 30.79 -7.99 16.67
CA CYS A 205 31.87 -8.68 15.95
C CYS A 205 33.20 -7.92 16.06
N ALA A 206 33.17 -6.60 15.84
CA ALA A 206 34.38 -5.75 15.87
C ALA A 206 35.07 -5.70 17.26
N THR A 207 34.30 -5.86 18.35
CA THR A 207 34.81 -5.94 19.73
C THR A 207 35.19 -7.35 20.16
N GLY A 208 35.04 -8.36 19.31
CA GLY A 208 35.32 -9.76 19.61
C GLY A 208 34.32 -10.40 20.59
N ALA A 209 33.21 -9.72 20.90
CA ALA A 209 32.16 -10.28 21.77
C ALA A 209 31.47 -11.50 21.13
N ILE A 210 31.28 -11.48 19.81
CA ILE A 210 30.74 -12.61 19.03
C ILE A 210 31.65 -12.90 17.84
N THR A 211 31.63 -14.16 17.37
CA THR A 211 32.37 -14.58 16.19
C THR A 211 31.67 -14.13 14.90
N ILE A 212 32.39 -14.07 13.79
CA ILE A 212 31.80 -13.78 12.46
C ILE A 212 30.67 -14.77 12.11
N PHE A 213 30.78 -16.04 12.50
CA PHE A 213 29.73 -17.04 12.28
C PHE A 213 28.43 -16.69 13.03
N GLN A 214 28.55 -16.26 14.29
CA GLN A 214 27.40 -15.81 15.08
C GLN A 214 26.80 -14.50 14.52
N GLY A 215 27.68 -13.56 14.10
CA GLY A 215 27.24 -12.32 13.45
C GLY A 215 26.46 -12.57 12.16
N ILE A 216 26.95 -13.47 11.32
CA ILE A 216 26.25 -13.87 10.09
C ILE A 216 24.90 -14.55 10.41
N ALA A 217 24.84 -15.37 11.46
CA ALA A 217 23.59 -15.99 11.89
C ALA A 217 22.55 -14.94 12.37
N LEU A 218 23.00 -13.89 13.09
CA LEU A 218 22.14 -12.76 13.43
C LEU A 218 21.61 -12.07 12.18
N VAL A 219 22.46 -11.77 11.17
CA VAL A 219 22.06 -11.14 9.91
C VAL A 219 21.03 -11.99 9.14
N MET A 220 21.19 -13.32 9.14
CA MET A 220 20.16 -14.21 8.58
C MET A 220 18.82 -14.07 9.29
N GLY A 221 18.86 -13.98 10.62
CA GLY A 221 17.68 -13.74 11.46
C GLY A 221 17.04 -12.36 11.19
N GLU A 222 17.87 -11.33 10.99
CA GLU A 222 17.41 -9.98 10.63
C GLU A 222 16.55 -9.98 9.37
N ASN A 223 16.94 -10.73 8.35
CA ASN A 223 16.20 -10.84 7.09
C ASN A 223 14.79 -11.46 7.31
N ILE A 224 14.65 -12.46 8.18
CA ILE A 224 13.33 -13.01 8.53
C ILE A 224 12.55 -12.00 9.39
N GLY A 225 13.17 -11.44 10.42
CA GLY A 225 12.52 -10.51 11.37
C GLY A 225 11.93 -9.28 10.69
N THR A 226 12.58 -8.76 9.64
CA THR A 226 12.09 -7.62 8.85
C THR A 226 10.73 -7.90 8.19
N THR A 227 10.41 -9.16 7.88
CA THR A 227 9.14 -9.53 7.22
C THR A 227 7.93 -9.36 8.13
N VAL A 228 8.12 -9.34 9.45
CA VAL A 228 7.05 -9.19 10.46
C VAL A 228 6.31 -7.87 10.25
N THR A 229 7.03 -6.77 9.99
CA THR A 229 6.42 -5.44 9.76
C THR A 229 5.42 -5.45 8.60
N ALA A 230 5.80 -6.07 7.47
CA ALA A 230 4.93 -6.17 6.29
C ALA A 230 3.70 -7.06 6.56
N ASN A 231 3.89 -8.18 7.29
CA ASN A 231 2.80 -9.08 7.64
C ASN A 231 1.83 -8.43 8.63
N LEU A 232 2.31 -7.65 9.60
CA LEU A 232 1.45 -6.87 10.50
C LEU A 232 0.65 -5.81 9.74
N ALA A 233 1.29 -5.07 8.83
CA ALA A 233 0.60 -4.09 7.99
C ALA A 233 -0.47 -4.72 7.07
N ALA A 234 -0.28 -5.96 6.65
CA ALA A 234 -1.21 -6.67 5.78
C ALA A 234 -2.38 -7.35 6.50
N LEU A 235 -2.42 -7.36 7.84
CA LEU A 235 -3.49 -8.07 8.60
C LEU A 235 -4.89 -7.56 8.27
N SER A 236 -5.05 -6.23 8.12
CA SER A 236 -6.30 -5.57 7.78
C SER A 236 -6.52 -5.38 6.27
N ALA A 237 -5.54 -5.75 5.44
CA ALA A 237 -5.58 -5.56 4.00
C ALA A 237 -6.32 -6.70 3.27
N ASN A 238 -6.57 -6.51 1.96
CA ASN A 238 -7.21 -7.51 1.12
C ASN A 238 -6.36 -8.79 0.95
N THR A 239 -6.97 -9.83 0.36
CA THR A 239 -6.31 -11.13 0.16
C THR A 239 -5.00 -11.03 -0.63
N GLN A 240 -4.92 -10.19 -1.66
CA GLN A 240 -3.73 -10.05 -2.49
C GLN A 240 -2.58 -9.36 -1.74
N ALA A 241 -2.87 -8.33 -0.96
CA ALA A 241 -1.91 -7.67 -0.09
C ALA A 241 -1.33 -8.61 0.98
N ARG A 242 -2.18 -9.45 1.58
CA ARG A 242 -1.75 -10.50 2.53
C ARG A 242 -0.85 -11.55 1.86
N ARG A 243 -1.16 -11.96 0.62
CA ARG A 243 -0.32 -12.85 -0.19
C ARG A 243 1.04 -12.23 -0.49
N THR A 244 1.07 -10.93 -0.75
CA THR A 244 2.31 -10.18 -0.99
C THR A 244 3.22 -10.18 0.23
N ALA A 245 2.68 -9.91 1.43
CA ALA A 245 3.44 -9.96 2.68
C ALA A 245 3.93 -11.38 3.01
N MET A 246 3.12 -12.40 2.75
CA MET A 246 3.52 -13.81 2.90
C MET A 246 4.64 -14.18 1.92
N ALA A 247 4.61 -13.71 0.68
CA ALA A 247 5.67 -13.93 -0.30
C ALA A 247 7.02 -13.36 0.18
N HIS A 248 7.01 -12.20 0.85
CA HIS A 248 8.21 -11.63 1.48
C HIS A 248 8.79 -12.56 2.55
N LEU A 249 7.94 -13.12 3.41
CA LEU A 249 8.37 -14.09 4.41
C LEU A 249 8.97 -15.35 3.76
N LEU A 250 8.29 -15.94 2.78
CA LEU A 250 8.73 -17.14 2.09
C LEU A 250 10.06 -16.92 1.36
N PHE A 251 10.27 -15.77 0.73
CA PHE A 251 11.53 -15.39 0.09
C PHE A 251 12.70 -15.42 1.07
N ASN A 252 12.54 -14.82 2.25
CA ASN A 252 13.60 -14.76 3.26
C ASN A 252 13.83 -16.12 3.94
N VAL A 253 12.76 -16.86 4.24
CA VAL A 253 12.86 -18.23 4.80
C VAL A 253 13.59 -19.17 3.84
N PHE A 254 13.25 -19.13 2.54
CA PHE A 254 13.95 -19.92 1.54
C PHE A 254 15.45 -19.56 1.50
N GLY A 255 15.78 -18.26 1.51
CA GLY A 255 17.15 -17.77 1.56
C GLY A 255 17.91 -18.34 2.75
N VAL A 256 17.31 -18.31 3.93
CA VAL A 256 17.90 -18.86 5.16
C VAL A 256 18.10 -20.36 5.05
N ILE A 257 17.15 -21.11 4.51
CA ILE A 257 17.25 -22.58 4.40
C ILE A 257 18.45 -23.00 3.54
N TRP A 258 18.61 -22.45 2.33
CA TRP A 258 19.73 -22.86 1.46
C TRP A 258 21.08 -22.41 2.04
N VAL A 259 21.15 -21.22 2.68
CA VAL A 259 22.38 -20.78 3.33
C VAL A 259 22.71 -21.66 4.53
N LEU A 260 21.74 -22.10 5.34
CA LEU A 260 21.97 -23.05 6.42
C LEU A 260 22.57 -24.37 5.93
N ILE A 261 22.10 -24.89 4.77
CA ILE A 261 22.64 -26.13 4.17
C ILE A 261 24.13 -25.95 3.83
N PHE A 262 24.52 -24.79 3.30
CA PHE A 262 25.87 -24.48 2.87
C PHE A 262 26.58 -23.49 3.81
N PHE A 263 26.21 -23.37 5.08
CA PHE A 263 26.59 -22.28 5.97
C PHE A 263 28.10 -22.07 6.03
N PHE A 264 28.86 -23.08 6.45
CA PHE A 264 30.29 -22.95 6.63
C PHE A 264 31.08 -22.69 5.33
N PRO A 265 30.83 -23.42 4.22
CA PRO A 265 31.45 -23.10 2.93
C PRO A 265 31.12 -21.69 2.46
N PHE A 266 29.87 -21.26 2.58
CA PHE A 266 29.42 -19.96 2.14
C PHE A 266 30.06 -18.82 2.96
N VAL A 267 30.11 -18.95 4.28
CA VAL A 267 30.81 -17.98 5.15
C VAL A 267 32.30 -17.89 4.81
N ARG A 268 32.98 -19.02 4.60
CA ARG A 268 34.40 -19.00 4.20
C ARG A 268 34.61 -18.33 2.86
N MET A 269 33.73 -18.57 1.89
CA MET A 269 33.79 -17.89 0.59
C MET A 269 33.64 -16.37 0.75
N VAL A 270 32.65 -15.90 1.51
CA VAL A 270 32.40 -14.46 1.77
C VAL A 270 33.60 -13.83 2.48
N CYS A 271 34.12 -14.47 3.52
CA CYS A 271 35.31 -14.00 4.24
C CYS A 271 36.54 -13.96 3.32
N GLY A 272 36.71 -14.95 2.43
CA GLY A 272 37.79 -14.98 1.45
C GLY A 272 37.77 -13.79 0.49
N VAL A 273 36.58 -13.32 0.07
CA VAL A 273 36.42 -12.16 -0.81
C VAL A 273 37.00 -10.87 -0.15
N VAL A 274 36.83 -10.72 1.16
CA VAL A 274 37.36 -9.56 1.91
C VAL A 274 38.76 -9.79 2.51
N GLY A 275 39.37 -10.94 2.24
CA GLY A 275 40.68 -11.29 2.81
C GLY A 275 40.66 -11.44 4.33
N LEU A 276 39.59 -12.02 4.89
CA LEU A 276 39.40 -12.35 6.30
C LEU A 276 39.50 -13.86 6.50
N ASP A 277 40.33 -14.30 7.46
CA ASP A 277 40.28 -15.68 7.92
C ASP A 277 39.26 -15.79 9.08
N PRO A 278 38.13 -16.50 8.87
CA PRO A 278 37.11 -16.63 9.90
C PRO A 278 37.57 -17.45 11.12
N ALA A 279 38.69 -18.16 11.02
CA ALA A 279 39.27 -18.97 12.10
C ALA A 279 40.40 -18.27 12.88
N ALA A 280 40.86 -17.09 12.41
CA ALA A 280 41.91 -16.35 13.09
C ALA A 280 41.46 -15.85 14.48
N THR A 281 42.38 -15.88 15.45
CA THR A 281 42.14 -15.41 16.82
C THR A 281 42.06 -13.90 16.90
N GLU A 282 42.84 -13.19 16.09
CA GLU A 282 42.78 -11.74 15.96
C GLU A 282 42.23 -11.39 14.55
N GLN A 283 41.16 -10.64 14.55
CA GLN A 283 40.48 -10.25 13.31
C GLN A 283 40.41 -8.73 13.19
N ASP A 284 40.65 -8.21 12.00
CA ASP A 284 40.52 -6.77 11.72
C ASP A 284 39.04 -6.35 11.81
N PRO A 285 38.68 -5.43 12.74
CA PRO A 285 37.30 -4.96 12.89
C PRO A 285 36.70 -4.38 11.62
N THR A 286 37.52 -3.77 10.77
CA THR A 286 37.09 -3.21 9.49
C THR A 286 36.71 -4.33 8.52
N LYS A 287 37.57 -5.35 8.40
CA LYS A 287 37.27 -6.51 7.55
C LYS A 287 36.05 -7.30 8.03
N LEU A 288 35.81 -7.38 9.35
CA LEU A 288 34.61 -8.00 9.90
C LEU A 288 33.33 -7.28 9.45
N SER A 289 33.31 -5.94 9.52
CA SER A 289 32.15 -5.17 9.07
C SER A 289 31.91 -5.32 7.58
N PHE A 290 32.99 -5.32 6.76
CA PHE A 290 32.89 -5.59 5.32
C PHE A 290 32.43 -7.03 5.02
N ALA A 291 32.84 -8.02 5.80
CA ALA A 291 32.38 -9.40 5.63
C ALA A 291 30.89 -9.53 5.89
N LEU A 292 30.35 -8.86 6.93
CA LEU A 292 28.91 -8.83 7.20
C LEU A 292 28.13 -8.14 6.06
N ALA A 293 28.60 -6.99 5.55
CA ALA A 293 27.97 -6.31 4.42
C ALA A 293 28.02 -7.15 3.14
N THR A 294 29.16 -7.80 2.87
CA THR A 294 29.33 -8.71 1.70
C THR A 294 28.41 -9.91 1.82
N PHE A 295 28.33 -10.54 3.01
CA PHE A 295 27.39 -11.63 3.25
C PHE A 295 25.96 -11.20 2.98
N HIS A 296 25.54 -10.07 3.54
CA HIS A 296 24.18 -9.56 3.37
C HIS A 296 23.84 -9.32 1.89
N THR A 297 24.80 -8.79 1.12
CA THR A 297 24.62 -8.58 -0.32
C THR A 297 24.56 -9.90 -1.08
N PHE A 298 25.50 -10.82 -0.86
CA PHE A 298 25.52 -12.10 -1.54
C PHE A 298 24.28 -12.93 -1.23
N PHE A 299 23.85 -12.95 0.03
CA PHE A 299 22.60 -13.60 0.43
C PHE A 299 21.41 -13.09 -0.40
N ASN A 300 21.18 -11.76 -0.44
CA ASN A 300 20.02 -11.20 -1.11
C ASN A 300 20.12 -11.27 -2.64
N VAL A 301 21.31 -11.06 -3.21
CA VAL A 301 21.51 -11.14 -4.68
C VAL A 301 21.35 -12.57 -5.16
N ILE A 302 22.03 -13.55 -4.54
CA ILE A 302 21.93 -14.95 -4.95
C ILE A 302 20.50 -15.45 -4.78
N ASN A 303 19.85 -15.15 -3.63
CA ASN A 303 18.47 -15.53 -3.39
C ASN A 303 17.53 -14.97 -4.46
N THR A 304 17.71 -13.69 -4.85
CA THR A 304 16.93 -13.07 -5.92
C THR A 304 17.22 -13.70 -7.28
N LEU A 305 18.49 -13.93 -7.64
CA LEU A 305 18.87 -14.56 -8.92
C LEU A 305 18.28 -15.96 -9.08
N VAL A 306 18.18 -16.71 -7.98
CA VAL A 306 17.52 -18.02 -7.98
C VAL A 306 16.01 -17.86 -8.05
N LEU A 307 15.40 -17.10 -7.17
CA LEU A 307 13.95 -17.07 -6.99
C LEU A 307 13.19 -16.24 -8.03
N ILE A 308 13.84 -15.35 -8.78
CA ILE A 308 13.18 -14.56 -9.83
C ILE A 308 12.52 -15.46 -10.91
N TRP A 309 13.08 -16.62 -11.16
CA TRP A 309 12.53 -17.61 -12.10
C TRP A 309 11.34 -18.36 -11.53
N PHE A 310 11.23 -18.43 -10.20
CA PHE A 310 10.20 -19.16 -9.45
C PHE A 310 9.05 -18.27 -8.95
N ILE A 311 8.94 -17.00 -9.40
CA ILE A 311 7.84 -16.10 -9.02
C ILE A 311 6.46 -16.75 -9.23
N PRO A 312 6.15 -17.45 -10.36
CA PRO A 312 4.85 -18.09 -10.52
C PRO A 312 4.58 -19.22 -9.51
N GLN A 313 5.62 -19.93 -9.09
CA GLN A 313 5.52 -20.98 -8.07
C GLN A 313 5.29 -20.39 -6.68
N ILE A 314 5.98 -19.29 -6.36
CA ILE A 314 5.75 -18.51 -5.12
C ILE A 314 4.32 -17.99 -5.10
N GLU A 315 3.84 -17.43 -6.21
CA GLU A 315 2.46 -16.94 -6.35
C GLU A 315 1.44 -18.07 -6.10
N LYS A 316 1.63 -19.24 -6.73
CA LYS A 316 0.78 -20.42 -6.49
C LYS A 316 0.80 -20.85 -5.01
N LEU A 317 1.98 -20.85 -4.39
CA LEU A 317 2.14 -21.25 -2.99
C LEU A 317 1.43 -20.30 -2.05
N VAL A 318 1.58 -18.97 -2.20
CA VAL A 318 0.89 -18.00 -1.35
C VAL A 318 -0.63 -18.00 -1.60
N CYS A 319 -1.08 -18.27 -2.83
CA CYS A 319 -2.50 -18.45 -3.14
C CYS A 319 -3.08 -19.71 -2.49
N PHE A 320 -2.29 -20.76 -2.35
CA PHE A 320 -2.68 -21.98 -1.64
C PHE A 320 -2.78 -21.76 -0.12
N ILE A 321 -1.79 -21.04 0.46
CA ILE A 321 -1.73 -20.75 1.90
C ILE A 321 -2.85 -19.77 2.29
N ILE A 322 -3.05 -18.70 1.51
CA ILE A 322 -4.03 -17.65 1.80
C ILE A 322 -5.15 -17.73 0.77
N LYS A 323 -6.23 -18.42 1.15
CA LYS A 323 -7.44 -18.55 0.33
C LYS A 323 -8.26 -17.25 0.40
N PRO A 324 -8.98 -16.86 -0.68
CA PRO A 324 -9.92 -15.75 -0.61
C PRO A 324 -11.03 -16.09 0.39
N LYS A 325 -11.46 -15.12 1.19
CA LYS A 325 -12.70 -15.25 1.92
C LYS A 325 -13.83 -15.28 0.88
N LYS A 326 -14.73 -16.25 0.96
CA LYS A 326 -16.01 -16.18 0.25
C LYS A 326 -16.77 -15.00 0.87
N ALA A 327 -16.92 -13.93 0.12
CA ALA A 327 -17.80 -12.84 0.45
C ALA A 327 -19.03 -12.94 -0.46
N ASP A 328 -20.21 -12.90 0.13
CA ASP A 328 -21.38 -12.33 -0.52
C ASP A 328 -21.10 -10.82 -0.58
N GLU A 329 -20.52 -10.36 -1.70
CA GLU A 329 -19.89 -9.04 -1.82
C GLU A 329 -20.90 -7.88 -1.81
N ASP A 330 -22.18 -8.15 -2.00
CA ASP A 330 -23.22 -7.12 -2.15
C ASP A 330 -24.07 -6.89 -0.89
N ASP A 331 -24.04 -7.78 0.09
CA ASP A 331 -24.90 -7.70 1.28
C ASP A 331 -24.20 -7.21 2.56
N GLU A 332 -22.90 -6.95 2.55
CA GLU A 332 -22.19 -6.37 3.69
C GLU A 332 -21.40 -5.12 3.29
N PHE A 333 -21.47 -4.09 4.13
CA PHE A 333 -20.61 -2.92 4.00
C PHE A 333 -19.14 -3.31 4.15
N SER A 334 -18.36 -3.07 3.13
CA SER A 334 -16.91 -3.26 3.19
C SER A 334 -16.17 -2.41 2.19
N LEU A 335 -15.37 -1.47 2.69
CA LEU A 335 -14.42 -0.74 1.87
C LEU A 335 -13.29 -1.69 1.42
N LYS A 336 -12.89 -1.62 0.15
CA LYS A 336 -11.93 -2.55 -0.46
C LYS A 336 -10.48 -2.02 -0.39
N PHE A 337 -10.29 -0.71 -0.52
CA PHE A 337 -9.00 -0.10 -0.77
C PHE A 337 -8.48 0.77 0.38
N ILE A 338 -9.34 1.38 1.19
CA ILE A 338 -8.96 2.33 2.25
C ILE A 338 -8.98 1.74 3.67
N ARG A 339 -9.28 0.46 3.85
CA ARG A 339 -9.31 -0.24 5.16
C ARG A 339 -8.02 -0.16 5.97
N GLY A 340 -6.87 0.00 5.32
CA GLY A 340 -5.55 0.02 5.96
C GLY A 340 -5.17 1.34 6.64
N GLY A 341 -6.06 2.33 6.66
CA GLY A 341 -5.77 3.67 7.18
C GLY A 341 -4.94 4.52 6.22
N ILE A 342 -4.61 5.75 6.68
CA ILE A 342 -3.85 6.72 5.89
C ILE A 342 -2.42 6.24 5.70
N MET A 343 -1.96 6.24 4.46
CA MET A 343 -0.58 5.90 4.14
C MET A 343 0.38 7.02 4.52
N LYS A 344 1.65 6.67 4.75
CA LYS A 344 2.70 7.66 5.06
C LYS A 344 2.90 8.71 3.96
N THR A 345 2.44 8.45 2.74
CA THR A 345 2.43 9.39 1.61
C THR A 345 0.99 9.76 1.27
N PRO A 346 0.57 11.02 1.49
CA PRO A 346 -0.81 11.46 1.28
C PRO A 346 -1.34 11.21 -0.14
N GLU A 347 -0.49 11.32 -1.12
CA GLU A 347 -0.87 11.11 -2.52
C GLU A 347 -1.20 9.65 -2.85
N LEU A 348 -0.62 8.68 -2.13
CA LEU A 348 -1.02 7.28 -2.26
C LEU A 348 -2.40 7.05 -1.65
N SER A 349 -2.70 7.75 -0.56
CA SER A 349 -4.02 7.75 0.05
C SER A 349 -5.10 8.28 -0.92
N VAL A 350 -4.79 9.32 -1.68
CA VAL A 350 -5.69 9.84 -2.74
C VAL A 350 -5.92 8.79 -3.83
N LEU A 351 -4.90 8.07 -4.27
CA LEU A 351 -5.06 6.98 -5.25
C LEU A 351 -5.90 5.81 -4.72
N GLN A 352 -5.78 5.49 -3.42
CA GLN A 352 -6.62 4.47 -2.79
C GLN A 352 -8.09 4.93 -2.73
N ALA A 353 -8.34 6.18 -2.33
CA ALA A 353 -9.68 6.77 -2.34
C ALA A 353 -10.28 6.77 -3.75
N GLN A 354 -9.47 7.08 -4.77
CA GLN A 354 -9.93 7.03 -6.16
C GLN A 354 -10.41 5.63 -6.59
N LYS A 355 -9.69 4.58 -6.18
CA LYS A 355 -10.11 3.20 -6.45
C LYS A 355 -11.38 2.81 -5.69
N GLU A 356 -11.55 3.33 -4.47
CA GLU A 356 -12.78 3.13 -3.71
C GLU A 356 -13.98 3.81 -4.37
N ILE A 357 -13.79 5.02 -4.90
CA ILE A 357 -14.82 5.75 -5.66
C ILE A 357 -15.24 4.99 -6.93
N VAL A 358 -14.29 4.41 -7.66
CA VAL A 358 -14.61 3.54 -8.81
C VAL A 358 -15.48 2.34 -8.38
N ALA A 359 -15.11 1.67 -7.28
CA ALA A 359 -15.89 0.55 -6.75
C ALA A 359 -17.28 1.00 -6.25
N PHE A 360 -17.40 2.23 -5.75
CA PHE A 360 -18.67 2.84 -5.37
C PHE A 360 -19.56 3.06 -6.61
N GLY A 361 -19.03 3.64 -7.67
CA GLY A 361 -19.77 3.80 -8.93
C GLY A 361 -20.27 2.48 -9.54
N GLU A 362 -19.41 1.45 -9.55
CA GLU A 362 -19.81 0.11 -9.97
C GLU A 362 -20.93 -0.48 -9.09
N ARG A 363 -20.91 -0.19 -7.78
CA ARG A 363 -21.96 -0.63 -6.86
C ARG A 363 -23.28 0.08 -7.16
N MET A 364 -23.26 1.38 -7.45
CA MET A 364 -24.47 2.15 -7.82
C MET A 364 -25.11 1.61 -9.11
N GLN A 365 -24.33 1.25 -10.09
CA GLN A 365 -24.86 0.61 -11.30
C GLN A 365 -25.52 -0.74 -11.00
N ARG A 366 -24.91 -1.59 -10.15
CA ARG A 366 -25.55 -2.85 -9.73
C ARG A 366 -26.83 -2.61 -8.94
N LEU A 367 -26.87 -1.60 -8.06
CA LEU A 367 -28.05 -1.22 -7.31
C LEU A 367 -29.18 -0.78 -8.26
N PHE A 368 -28.88 0.01 -9.29
CA PHE A 368 -29.83 0.39 -10.30
C PHE A 368 -30.33 -0.83 -11.11
N GLY A 369 -29.48 -1.82 -11.36
CA GLY A 369 -29.88 -3.10 -11.95
C GLY A 369 -30.94 -3.82 -11.10
N LEU A 370 -30.80 -3.84 -9.75
CA LEU A 370 -31.82 -4.39 -8.87
C LEU A 370 -33.15 -3.62 -8.94
N VAL A 371 -33.10 -2.30 -9.16
CA VAL A 371 -34.31 -1.48 -9.37
C VAL A 371 -35.02 -1.88 -10.67
N THR A 372 -34.26 -2.12 -11.75
CA THR A 372 -34.81 -2.60 -13.02
C THR A 372 -35.43 -3.99 -12.86
N ASP A 373 -34.77 -4.89 -12.13
CA ASP A 373 -35.32 -6.22 -11.82
C ASP A 373 -36.61 -6.12 -11.00
N LEU A 374 -36.66 -5.22 -10.00
CA LEU A 374 -37.84 -4.99 -9.16
C LEU A 374 -39.08 -4.61 -9.96
N TYR A 375 -38.88 -3.87 -11.06
CA TYR A 375 -39.97 -3.45 -11.95
C TYR A 375 -40.69 -4.64 -12.60
N HIS A 376 -39.98 -5.75 -12.85
CA HIS A 376 -40.49 -6.95 -13.51
C HIS A 376 -41.11 -7.97 -12.55
N ILE A 377 -40.85 -7.88 -11.25
CA ILE A 377 -41.32 -8.89 -10.26
C ILE A 377 -42.82 -8.74 -10.02
N GLN A 378 -43.53 -9.86 -10.16
CA GLN A 378 -44.97 -9.96 -9.90
C GLN A 378 -45.29 -10.58 -8.54
N ASP A 379 -44.45 -11.50 -8.04
CA ASP A 379 -44.66 -12.16 -6.73
C ASP A 379 -44.38 -11.19 -5.57
N ASP A 380 -45.28 -11.15 -4.58
CA ASP A 380 -45.16 -10.20 -3.47
C ASP A 380 -43.96 -10.49 -2.58
N LYS A 381 -43.64 -11.77 -2.33
CA LYS A 381 -42.51 -12.14 -1.46
C LYS A 381 -41.16 -11.85 -2.11
N GLU A 382 -41.05 -12.11 -3.41
CA GLU A 382 -39.84 -11.78 -4.15
C GLU A 382 -39.66 -10.27 -4.25
N PHE A 383 -40.73 -9.52 -4.44
CA PHE A 383 -40.72 -8.05 -4.45
C PHE A 383 -40.22 -7.50 -3.12
N ASP A 384 -40.80 -7.93 -1.98
CA ASP A 384 -40.41 -7.46 -0.65
C ASP A 384 -38.94 -7.78 -0.37
N LYS A 385 -38.49 -8.98 -0.71
CA LYS A 385 -37.10 -9.40 -0.56
C LYS A 385 -36.12 -8.51 -1.37
N LEU A 386 -36.46 -8.20 -2.64
CA LEU A 386 -35.62 -7.37 -3.46
C LEU A 386 -35.67 -5.90 -3.03
N PHE A 387 -36.84 -5.43 -2.58
CA PHE A 387 -37.00 -4.09 -2.01
C PHE A 387 -36.11 -3.90 -0.78
N GLU A 388 -36.08 -4.85 0.16
CA GLU A 388 -35.18 -4.82 1.33
C GLU A 388 -33.70 -4.81 0.93
N ARG A 389 -33.31 -5.52 -0.16
CA ARG A 389 -31.94 -5.49 -0.68
C ARG A 389 -31.59 -4.12 -1.25
N ILE A 390 -32.52 -3.45 -1.95
CA ILE A 390 -32.30 -2.10 -2.49
C ILE A 390 -32.16 -1.11 -1.33
N GLN A 391 -33.01 -1.18 -0.30
CA GLN A 391 -32.91 -0.34 0.90
C GLN A 391 -31.56 -0.52 1.57
N LYS A 392 -31.12 -1.77 1.77
CA LYS A 392 -29.80 -2.05 2.34
C LYS A 392 -28.66 -1.56 1.44
N GLY A 393 -28.85 -1.53 0.13
CA GLY A 393 -27.90 -0.98 -0.83
C GLY A 393 -27.70 0.52 -0.66
N GLU A 394 -28.78 1.26 -0.38
CA GLU A 394 -28.74 2.69 -0.06
C GLU A 394 -28.09 2.94 1.31
N ASP A 395 -28.47 2.22 2.39
CA ASP A 395 -27.78 2.29 3.68
C ASP A 395 -26.25 2.10 3.56
N ILE A 396 -25.81 1.26 2.63
CA ILE A 396 -24.39 1.04 2.33
C ILE A 396 -23.80 2.21 1.53
N SER A 397 -24.57 2.82 0.64
CA SER A 397 -24.18 4.03 -0.11
C SER A 397 -23.80 5.16 0.83
N ASP A 398 -24.67 5.46 1.82
CA ASP A 398 -24.44 6.44 2.87
C ASP A 398 -23.17 6.16 3.68
N GLN A 399 -22.98 4.90 4.06
CA GLN A 399 -21.78 4.51 4.79
C GLN A 399 -20.52 4.69 3.94
N MET A 400 -20.57 4.38 2.63
CA MET A 400 -19.42 4.59 1.73
C MET A 400 -19.08 6.06 1.57
N GLU A 401 -20.08 6.93 1.37
CA GLU A 401 -19.85 8.38 1.30
C GLU A 401 -19.16 8.88 2.58
N ASN A 402 -19.73 8.56 3.75
CA ASN A 402 -19.23 9.00 5.04
C ASN A 402 -17.80 8.53 5.31
N GLU A 403 -17.48 7.26 5.08
CA GLU A 403 -16.16 6.70 5.36
C GLU A 403 -15.10 7.15 4.35
N ILE A 404 -15.44 7.28 3.06
CA ILE A 404 -14.53 7.82 2.04
C ILE A 404 -14.31 9.31 2.30
N GLY A 405 -15.37 10.06 2.63
CA GLY A 405 -15.29 11.48 2.96
C GLY A 405 -14.42 11.75 4.18
N LYS A 406 -14.58 10.98 5.27
CA LYS A 406 -13.73 11.04 6.45
C LYS A 406 -12.27 10.74 6.09
N TYR A 407 -12.01 9.67 5.32
CA TYR A 407 -10.68 9.32 4.89
C TYR A 407 -10.01 10.45 4.07
N LEU A 408 -10.72 11.03 3.11
CA LEU A 408 -10.23 12.17 2.31
C LEU A 408 -10.01 13.42 3.17
N GLY A 409 -10.88 13.68 4.15
CA GLY A 409 -10.74 14.76 5.13
C GLY A 409 -9.46 14.60 5.94
N ASP A 410 -9.21 13.42 6.46
CA ASP A 410 -8.00 13.10 7.23
C ASP A 410 -6.72 13.23 6.38
N VAL A 411 -6.75 12.77 5.12
CA VAL A 411 -5.66 12.98 4.15
C VAL A 411 -5.42 14.46 3.89
N GLY A 412 -6.49 15.26 3.85
CA GLY A 412 -6.46 16.70 3.62
C GLY A 412 -5.73 17.50 4.71
N THR A 413 -5.54 16.94 5.92
CA THR A 413 -4.79 17.59 7.01
C THR A 413 -3.27 17.58 6.81
N ALA A 414 -2.74 16.78 5.86
CA ALA A 414 -1.33 16.70 5.56
C ALA A 414 -0.85 17.87 4.67
N HIS A 415 0.46 18.06 4.60
CA HIS A 415 1.06 19.01 3.66
C HIS A 415 0.95 18.49 2.22
N LEU A 416 -0.07 18.97 1.49
CA LEU A 416 -0.41 18.58 0.13
C LEU A 416 -0.03 19.69 -0.87
N SER A 417 0.25 19.28 -2.12
CA SER A 417 0.29 20.21 -3.24
C SER A 417 -1.12 20.77 -3.53
N ASP A 418 -1.19 21.93 -4.16
CA ASP A 418 -2.48 22.55 -4.48
C ASP A 418 -3.28 21.71 -5.50
N ASP A 419 -2.61 21.03 -6.41
CA ASP A 419 -3.20 20.08 -7.35
C ASP A 419 -3.86 18.88 -6.61
N THR A 420 -3.17 18.33 -5.61
CA THR A 420 -3.72 17.24 -4.79
C THR A 420 -4.92 17.71 -3.96
N LYS A 421 -4.89 18.92 -3.43
CA LYS A 421 -6.05 19.52 -2.70
C LYS A 421 -7.26 19.68 -3.63
N GLN A 422 -7.04 20.13 -4.88
CA GLN A 422 -8.11 20.24 -5.85
C GLN A 422 -8.68 18.86 -6.20
N THR A 423 -7.81 17.86 -6.39
CA THR A 423 -8.25 16.48 -6.64
C THR A 423 -9.13 15.95 -5.50
N ILE A 424 -8.75 16.18 -4.23
CA ILE A 424 -9.58 15.79 -3.07
C ILE A 424 -10.95 16.48 -3.10
N ARG A 425 -11.02 17.78 -3.46
CA ARG A 425 -12.30 18.49 -3.55
C ARG A 425 -13.22 17.89 -4.62
N LEU A 426 -12.66 17.54 -5.78
CA LEU A 426 -13.41 16.89 -6.85
C LEU A 426 -13.91 15.50 -6.41
N MET A 427 -13.07 14.72 -5.74
CA MET A 427 -13.46 13.41 -5.17
C MET A 427 -14.57 13.53 -4.12
N MET A 428 -14.54 14.56 -3.27
CA MET A 428 -15.61 14.82 -2.29
C MET A 428 -16.95 15.11 -3.00
N ARG A 429 -16.93 15.80 -4.15
CA ARG A 429 -18.11 15.97 -4.98
C ARG A 429 -18.55 14.66 -5.62
N GLU A 430 -17.60 13.88 -6.20
CA GLU A 430 -17.90 12.57 -6.80
C GLU A 430 -18.66 11.65 -5.81
N ILE A 431 -18.24 11.57 -4.54
CA ILE A 431 -18.89 10.67 -3.56
C ILE A 431 -20.29 11.14 -3.16
N GLY A 432 -20.53 12.45 -3.01
CA GLY A 432 -21.88 12.96 -2.71
C GLY A 432 -22.86 12.75 -3.86
N GLU A 433 -22.40 12.90 -5.13
CA GLU A 433 -23.25 12.61 -6.29
C GLU A 433 -23.52 11.10 -6.45
N LEU A 434 -22.55 10.23 -6.09
CA LEU A 434 -22.75 8.77 -6.10
C LEU A 434 -23.73 8.32 -5.02
N GLU A 435 -23.71 8.91 -3.83
CA GLU A 435 -24.71 8.70 -2.80
C GLU A 435 -26.11 9.10 -3.29
N SER A 436 -26.24 10.28 -3.92
CA SER A 436 -27.49 10.75 -4.49
C SER A 436 -28.07 9.83 -5.59
N ILE A 437 -27.21 9.08 -6.30
CA ILE A 437 -27.65 7.98 -7.19
C ILE A 437 -28.24 6.82 -6.37
N GLY A 438 -27.63 6.47 -5.22
CA GLY A 438 -28.13 5.47 -4.29
C GLY A 438 -29.52 5.82 -3.77
N ASP A 439 -29.69 7.06 -3.29
CA ASP A 439 -30.97 7.62 -2.87
C ASP A 439 -32.04 7.54 -3.96
N SER A 440 -31.69 7.90 -5.19
CA SER A 440 -32.59 7.80 -6.33
C SER A 440 -33.01 6.36 -6.62
N CYS A 441 -32.10 5.39 -6.50
CA CYS A 441 -32.44 3.97 -6.63
C CYS A 441 -33.49 3.54 -5.59
N PHE A 442 -33.33 3.95 -4.34
CA PHE A 442 -34.29 3.63 -3.29
C PHE A 442 -35.62 4.38 -3.49
N ASN A 443 -35.60 5.64 -3.92
CA ASN A 443 -36.81 6.39 -4.26
C ASN A 443 -37.60 5.71 -5.39
N LEU A 444 -36.94 5.26 -6.45
CA LEU A 444 -37.57 4.48 -7.52
C LEU A 444 -38.24 3.21 -6.96
N ALA A 445 -37.58 2.48 -6.09
CA ALA A 445 -38.16 1.30 -5.43
C ALA A 445 -39.38 1.67 -4.57
N ARG A 446 -39.36 2.79 -3.85
CA ARG A 446 -40.50 3.30 -3.06
C ARG A 446 -41.68 3.66 -3.95
N ILE A 447 -41.45 4.29 -5.10
CA ILE A 447 -42.49 4.62 -6.07
C ILE A 447 -43.11 3.32 -6.63
N MET A 448 -42.31 2.30 -6.94
CA MET A 448 -42.81 0.99 -7.38
C MET A 448 -43.66 0.28 -6.31
N ARG A 449 -43.22 0.34 -5.02
CA ARG A 449 -44.02 -0.18 -3.90
C ARG A 449 -45.37 0.53 -3.77
N ARG A 450 -45.40 1.89 -3.93
CA ARG A 450 -46.64 2.67 -3.94
C ARG A 450 -47.52 2.27 -5.13
N LYS A 451 -47.00 2.12 -6.33
CA LYS A 451 -47.73 1.60 -7.51
C LYS A 451 -48.41 0.28 -7.20
N ARG A 452 -47.67 -0.65 -6.58
CA ARG A 452 -48.17 -1.99 -6.23
C ARG A 452 -49.27 -1.97 -5.17
N SER A 453 -49.14 -1.15 -4.14
CA SER A 453 -50.15 -1.01 -3.07
C SER A 453 -51.48 -0.49 -3.58
N HIS A 454 -51.48 0.35 -4.62
CA HIS A 454 -52.67 0.86 -5.27
C HIS A 454 -53.24 -0.08 -6.34
N LYS A 455 -52.58 -1.22 -6.64
CA LYS A 455 -52.97 -2.20 -7.70
C LYS A 455 -53.13 -1.55 -9.06
N VAL A 456 -52.32 -0.58 -9.39
CA VAL A 456 -52.35 0.15 -10.68
C VAL A 456 -51.25 -0.37 -11.63
N TRP A 457 -51.57 -0.54 -12.91
CA TRP A 457 -50.68 -1.12 -13.90
C TRP A 457 -50.62 -0.26 -15.14
N PHE A 458 -49.45 -0.08 -15.73
CA PHE A 458 -49.26 0.64 -16.95
C PHE A 458 -49.69 -0.20 -18.18
N LYS A 459 -50.16 0.46 -19.23
CA LYS A 459 -50.37 -0.17 -20.55
C LYS A 459 -49.04 -0.42 -21.25
N ASP A 460 -49.05 -1.30 -22.25
CA ASP A 460 -47.81 -1.79 -22.90
C ASP A 460 -46.95 -0.66 -23.47
N ASN A 461 -47.55 0.34 -24.12
CA ASN A 461 -46.83 1.49 -24.69
C ASN A 461 -46.08 2.34 -23.62
N LEU A 462 -46.66 2.50 -22.41
CA LEU A 462 -46.03 3.22 -21.31
C LEU A 462 -44.94 2.35 -20.65
N ASN A 463 -45.17 1.05 -20.54
CA ASN A 463 -44.16 0.12 -20.07
C ASN A 463 -42.91 0.15 -20.94
N ASP A 464 -43.07 0.10 -22.29
CA ASP A 464 -41.96 0.18 -23.23
C ASP A 464 -41.17 1.48 -23.07
N GLY A 465 -41.87 2.60 -22.83
CA GLY A 465 -41.24 3.90 -22.58
C GLY A 465 -40.41 3.93 -21.29
N ILE A 466 -40.95 3.36 -20.20
CA ILE A 466 -40.25 3.28 -18.89
C ILE A 466 -39.01 2.36 -19.03
N LEU A 467 -39.15 1.21 -19.66
CA LEU A 467 -38.04 0.28 -19.87
C LEU A 467 -36.93 0.91 -20.73
N LYS A 468 -37.31 1.68 -21.74
CA LYS A 468 -36.34 2.44 -22.53
C LYS A 468 -35.64 3.52 -21.71
N MET A 469 -36.36 4.18 -20.79
CA MET A 469 -35.77 5.14 -19.83
C MET A 469 -34.76 4.46 -18.94
N TYR A 470 -35.10 3.33 -18.29
CA TYR A 470 -34.19 2.56 -17.47
C TYR A 470 -32.94 2.11 -18.24
N ALA A 471 -33.10 1.59 -19.46
CA ALA A 471 -31.98 1.18 -20.30
C ALA A 471 -31.04 2.35 -20.62
N THR A 472 -31.59 3.56 -20.85
CA THR A 472 -30.77 4.76 -21.13
C THR A 472 -30.04 5.26 -19.87
N VAL A 473 -30.66 5.17 -18.69
CA VAL A 473 -30.00 5.50 -17.42
C VAL A 473 -28.89 4.48 -17.10
N ASP A 474 -29.09 3.18 -17.36
CA ASP A 474 -28.03 2.17 -17.19
C ASP A 474 -26.85 2.40 -18.15
N GLU A 475 -27.14 2.84 -19.39
CA GLU A 475 -26.10 3.26 -20.33
C GLU A 475 -25.29 4.47 -19.80
N ALA A 476 -25.97 5.45 -19.17
CA ALA A 476 -25.32 6.58 -18.53
C ALA A 476 -24.41 6.14 -17.37
N LEU A 477 -24.89 5.25 -16.48
CA LEU A 477 -24.12 4.66 -15.38
C LEU A 477 -22.91 3.87 -15.90
N SER A 478 -23.09 3.11 -16.99
CA SER A 478 -21.98 2.39 -17.65
C SER A 478 -20.92 3.34 -18.19
N GLN A 479 -21.33 4.47 -18.79
CA GLN A 479 -20.41 5.50 -19.28
C GLN A 479 -19.70 6.19 -18.13
N MET A 480 -20.39 6.56 -17.05
CA MET A 480 -19.82 7.12 -15.83
C MET A 480 -18.71 6.21 -15.26
N ASN A 481 -18.99 4.92 -15.14
CA ASN A 481 -18.01 3.95 -14.63
C ASN A 481 -16.78 3.82 -15.53
N ARG A 482 -16.92 3.94 -16.85
CA ARG A 482 -15.78 4.00 -17.79
C ARG A 482 -14.92 5.24 -17.53
N VAL A 483 -15.54 6.40 -17.32
CA VAL A 483 -14.84 7.66 -17.04
C VAL A 483 -14.16 7.61 -15.65
N LEU A 484 -14.83 7.09 -14.62
CA LEU A 484 -14.26 6.92 -13.29
C LEU A 484 -13.04 5.99 -13.28
N GLY A 485 -13.11 4.88 -14.03
CA GLY A 485 -12.04 3.86 -14.08
C GLY A 485 -10.86 4.20 -14.99
N GLY A 486 -11.01 5.16 -15.91
CA GLY A 486 -10.01 5.51 -16.91
C GLY A 486 -9.14 6.72 -16.56
N HIS A 487 -8.19 7.02 -17.46
CA HIS A 487 -7.39 8.25 -17.36
C HIS A 487 -8.21 9.46 -17.83
N ARG A 488 -8.22 10.51 -17.02
CA ARG A 488 -8.96 11.75 -17.29
C ARG A 488 -8.70 12.32 -18.71
N ALA A 489 -7.46 12.23 -19.20
CA ALA A 489 -7.06 12.74 -20.51
C ALA A 489 -7.65 11.95 -21.70
N ASP A 490 -8.16 10.75 -21.46
CA ASP A 490 -8.68 9.86 -22.51
C ASP A 490 -10.18 10.06 -22.77
N PHE A 491 -10.84 10.92 -22.00
CA PHE A 491 -12.29 11.13 -22.05
C PHE A 491 -12.65 12.58 -22.26
N THR A 492 -13.72 12.78 -23.04
CA THR A 492 -14.45 14.04 -23.17
C THR A 492 -15.84 13.88 -22.57
N VAL A 493 -16.49 14.98 -22.28
CA VAL A 493 -17.83 14.99 -21.73
C VAL A 493 -18.92 14.69 -22.78
N ASP A 494 -18.59 14.78 -24.05
CA ASP A 494 -19.54 14.77 -25.17
C ASP A 494 -20.46 13.54 -25.20
N THR A 495 -19.86 12.33 -25.03
CA THR A 495 -20.64 11.09 -25.00
C THR A 495 -21.64 11.06 -23.82
N SER A 496 -21.25 11.61 -22.69
CA SER A 496 -22.13 11.66 -21.50
C SER A 496 -23.26 12.67 -21.72
N PHE A 497 -22.99 13.82 -22.32
CA PHE A 497 -24.02 14.79 -22.73
C PHE A 497 -25.01 14.22 -23.77
N GLU A 498 -24.54 13.45 -24.74
CA GLU A 498 -25.43 12.80 -25.72
C GLU A 498 -26.42 11.83 -25.05
N ILE A 499 -25.95 11.09 -24.04
CA ILE A 499 -26.80 10.17 -23.28
C ILE A 499 -27.80 10.95 -22.41
N GLU A 500 -27.35 12.00 -21.70
CA GLU A 500 -28.20 12.88 -20.89
C GLU A 500 -29.29 13.55 -21.77
N HIS A 501 -28.93 14.06 -22.93
CA HIS A 501 -29.93 14.62 -23.89
C HIS A 501 -30.99 13.58 -24.31
N ARG A 502 -30.62 12.30 -24.46
CA ARG A 502 -31.58 11.23 -24.73
C ARG A 502 -32.50 10.96 -23.55
N ILE A 503 -31.98 11.02 -22.30
CA ILE A 503 -32.77 10.91 -21.06
C ILE A 503 -33.81 12.06 -21.04
N ASN A 504 -33.37 13.29 -21.27
CA ASN A 504 -34.22 14.48 -21.28
C ASN A 504 -35.32 14.40 -22.36
N ALA A 505 -34.97 13.95 -23.56
CA ALA A 505 -35.94 13.77 -24.65
C ALA A 505 -36.99 12.68 -24.33
N LEU A 506 -36.57 11.58 -23.71
CA LEU A 506 -37.49 10.54 -23.22
C LEU A 506 -38.39 11.03 -22.09
N ARG A 507 -37.86 11.80 -21.15
CA ARG A 507 -38.65 12.46 -20.08
C ARG A 507 -39.76 13.30 -20.69
N ASP A 508 -39.42 14.18 -21.61
CA ASP A 508 -40.40 15.12 -22.25
C ASP A 508 -41.46 14.33 -23.02
N SER A 509 -41.05 13.36 -23.82
CA SER A 509 -41.99 12.51 -24.57
C SER A 509 -42.94 11.72 -23.65
N LEU A 510 -42.45 11.14 -22.56
CA LEU A 510 -43.27 10.38 -21.60
C LEU A 510 -44.18 11.31 -20.77
N LYS A 511 -43.74 12.52 -20.43
CA LYS A 511 -44.61 13.54 -19.80
C LYS A 511 -45.77 13.94 -20.70
N ASP A 512 -45.51 14.22 -21.99
CA ASP A 512 -46.54 14.57 -22.95
C ASP A 512 -47.54 13.44 -23.16
N GLN A 513 -47.07 12.19 -23.26
CA GLN A 513 -47.93 10.98 -23.32
C GLN A 513 -48.79 10.83 -22.07
N ASN A 514 -48.20 11.09 -20.88
CA ASN A 514 -48.93 11.02 -19.61
C ASN A 514 -50.08 12.04 -19.58
N VAL A 515 -49.81 13.31 -19.94
CA VAL A 515 -50.85 14.36 -20.01
C VAL A 515 -51.94 13.98 -20.97
N ALA A 516 -51.60 13.56 -22.20
CA ALA A 516 -52.59 13.15 -23.22
C ALA A 516 -53.46 11.97 -22.77
N SER A 517 -52.87 10.99 -22.09
CA SER A 517 -53.61 9.83 -21.56
C SER A 517 -54.52 10.17 -20.39
N LEU A 518 -54.11 11.14 -19.54
CA LEU A 518 -54.98 11.66 -18.47
C LEU A 518 -56.15 12.45 -19.02
N ASP A 519 -55.96 13.32 -20.01
CA ASP A 519 -57.01 14.09 -20.67
C ASP A 519 -58.00 13.18 -21.36
N ASN A 520 -57.52 12.10 -21.98
CA ASN A 520 -58.34 11.07 -22.61
C ASN A 520 -58.99 10.10 -21.61
N LYS A 521 -58.75 10.23 -20.29
CA LYS A 521 -59.25 9.32 -19.22
C LYS A 521 -58.85 7.86 -19.46
N GLU A 522 -57.68 7.62 -20.02
CA GLU A 522 -57.20 6.24 -20.29
C GLU A 522 -56.82 5.52 -19.02
N TYR A 523 -56.43 6.23 -17.96
CA TYR A 523 -56.12 5.72 -16.63
C TYR A 523 -56.37 6.78 -15.55
N SER A 524 -56.24 6.39 -14.28
CA SER A 524 -56.51 7.22 -13.11
C SER A 524 -55.40 8.29 -12.92
N TYR A 525 -55.76 9.40 -12.29
CA TYR A 525 -54.79 10.45 -11.89
C TYR A 525 -53.67 9.91 -11.00
N GLU A 526 -53.99 8.95 -10.14
CA GLU A 526 -53.00 8.27 -9.28
C GLU A 526 -51.92 7.56 -10.08
N LEU A 527 -52.28 6.85 -11.16
CA LEU A 527 -51.33 6.19 -12.05
C LEU A 527 -50.48 7.21 -12.82
N GLY A 528 -51.10 8.31 -13.27
CA GLY A 528 -50.38 9.41 -13.91
C GLY A 528 -49.36 10.08 -13.00
N THR A 529 -49.66 10.22 -11.70
CA THR A 529 -48.72 10.75 -10.70
C THR A 529 -47.55 9.77 -10.50
N VAL A 530 -47.82 8.48 -10.34
CA VAL A 530 -46.77 7.45 -10.23
C VAL A 530 -45.82 7.48 -11.43
N LEU A 531 -46.38 7.61 -12.65
CA LEU A 531 -45.59 7.72 -13.88
C LEU A 531 -44.72 8.97 -13.88
N SER A 532 -45.29 10.12 -13.50
CA SER A 532 -44.53 11.39 -13.41
C SER A 532 -43.37 11.31 -12.40
N ASP A 533 -43.59 10.68 -11.24
CA ASP A 533 -42.58 10.50 -10.23
C ASP A 533 -41.45 9.56 -10.70
N LEU A 534 -41.78 8.44 -11.38
CA LEU A 534 -40.78 7.54 -11.97
C LEU A 534 -39.90 8.24 -13.00
N ILE A 535 -40.54 9.02 -13.90
CA ILE A 535 -39.83 9.76 -14.95
C ILE A 535 -38.91 10.81 -14.33
N ALA A 536 -39.40 11.57 -13.35
CA ALA A 536 -38.61 12.59 -12.66
C ALA A 536 -37.42 12.03 -11.91
N GLU A 537 -37.58 10.87 -11.23
CA GLU A 537 -36.49 10.26 -10.48
C GLU A 537 -35.44 9.64 -11.42
N CYS A 538 -35.85 9.10 -12.57
CA CYS A 538 -34.89 8.64 -13.60
C CYS A 538 -34.06 9.77 -14.19
N GLU A 539 -34.69 10.93 -14.44
CA GLU A 539 -33.99 12.11 -14.96
C GLU A 539 -33.00 12.65 -13.92
N LYS A 540 -33.40 12.77 -12.63
CA LYS A 540 -32.46 13.13 -11.57
C LYS A 540 -31.28 12.18 -11.48
N THR A 541 -31.50 10.87 -11.63
CA THR A 541 -30.40 9.89 -11.67
C THR A 541 -29.44 10.21 -12.82
N GLY A 542 -29.95 10.59 -13.98
CA GLY A 542 -29.15 11.05 -15.13
C GLY A 542 -28.32 12.30 -14.83
N ASP A 543 -28.92 13.29 -14.14
CA ASP A 543 -28.24 14.52 -13.74
C ASP A 543 -27.10 14.23 -12.74
N TYR A 544 -27.33 13.39 -11.73
CA TYR A 544 -26.28 12.99 -10.79
C TYR A 544 -25.14 12.23 -11.48
N VAL A 545 -25.45 11.32 -12.40
CA VAL A 545 -24.45 10.64 -13.24
C VAL A 545 -23.61 11.65 -14.01
N MET A 546 -24.23 12.68 -14.58
CA MET A 546 -23.53 13.74 -15.30
C MET A 546 -22.63 14.55 -14.38
N ASN A 547 -23.12 14.92 -13.18
CA ASN A 547 -22.35 15.62 -12.17
C ASN A 547 -21.10 14.85 -11.75
N VAL A 548 -21.18 13.52 -11.60
CA VAL A 548 -20.01 12.66 -11.33
C VAL A 548 -18.99 12.76 -12.46
N VAL A 549 -19.44 12.69 -13.72
CA VAL A 549 -18.56 12.79 -14.90
C VAL A 549 -17.88 14.15 -14.97
N GLU A 550 -18.63 15.26 -14.76
CA GLU A 550 -18.08 16.61 -14.74
C GLU A 550 -17.05 16.79 -13.62
N ALA A 551 -17.36 16.32 -12.40
CA ALA A 551 -16.42 16.35 -11.28
C ALA A 551 -15.14 15.58 -11.64
N ARG A 552 -15.25 14.38 -12.22
CA ARG A 552 -14.12 13.57 -12.65
C ARG A 552 -13.25 14.26 -13.68
N LEU A 553 -13.87 14.91 -14.65
CA LEU A 553 -13.19 15.66 -15.72
C LEU A 553 -12.77 17.08 -15.26
N GLY A 554 -13.18 17.53 -14.06
CA GLY A 554 -12.85 18.84 -13.50
C GLY A 554 -13.41 20.00 -14.30
N LEU A 555 -14.64 19.85 -14.79
CA LEU A 555 -15.36 20.83 -15.60
C LEU A 555 -16.26 21.76 -14.75
N SER A 556 -16.26 21.62 -13.45
CA SER A 556 -17.08 22.37 -12.48
C SER A 556 -16.29 23.40 -11.72
#